data_75dfbccc7923cc89948c087441aead40
#
_entry.id   75dfbccc7923cc89948c087441aead40
#
_cell.length_a   1.000
_cell.length_b   1.000
_cell.length_c   1.000
_cell.angle_alpha   90.00
_cell.angle_beta   90.00
_cell.angle_gamma   90.00
#
_symmetry.space_group_name_H-M   'P 1'
#
loop_
_entity.id
_entity.type
_entity.pdbx_description
1 polymer ?
#
loop_
_entity_poly.entity_id
_entity_poly.type
_entity_poly.pdbx_seq_one_letter_code
_entity_poly.pdbx_strand_id
1 'polypeptide(L)'
;TMRVITTCNGGEGTDWNVIQNWSGTYGGDVTKYGRELSQANQLLNGEYGAWRSIDLHTEPGDFQVNGVWSEDRMCQLMETKIRLAEQAKDSVCGQFQWIYSSHDNPGRRQPDEAYRKIDKVGPFNYKGLVTPWEEPLDVYYMYRANYVPAAKDPMVYLVSHTWANRFEKGRRRATIEAYSNCDSVLLYNDLTNEKATFLGRKKNNGTGTHFMWENRDIRYNVLRVVGYYKGKPVAEDLILLN
;
A
#
# COMPACT_ATOMS: atom_id res chain seq x y z
N THR A 1 -32.52 20.49 4.44
CA THR A 1 -31.69 19.40 3.88
C THR A 1 -31.42 18.42 5.01
N MET A 2 -32.05 17.24 4.97
CA MET A 2 -31.71 16.18 5.92
C MET A 2 -30.28 15.72 5.64
N ARG A 3 -29.44 15.76 6.65
CA ARG A 3 -28.09 15.17 6.61
C ARG A 3 -28.17 13.79 7.21
N VAL A 4 -27.49 12.85 6.56
CA VAL A 4 -27.32 11.49 7.06
C VAL A 4 -26.41 11.53 8.30
N ILE A 5 -26.82 10.85 9.34
CA ILE A 5 -26.06 10.72 10.59
C ILE A 5 -25.47 9.32 10.65
N THR A 6 -24.20 9.26 10.96
CA THR A 6 -23.49 7.99 11.14
C THR A 6 -22.45 8.10 12.25
N THR A 7 -21.99 6.96 12.73
CA THR A 7 -20.86 6.83 13.66
C THR A 7 -19.74 6.05 13.00
N CYS A 8 -18.53 6.16 13.49
CA CYS A 8 -17.39 5.39 12.99
C CYS A 8 -17.49 3.89 13.34
N ASN A 9 -18.23 3.54 14.37
CA ASN A 9 -18.16 2.22 15.01
C ASN A 9 -19.51 1.50 15.11
N GLY A 10 -20.47 1.90 14.29
CA GLY A 10 -21.83 1.40 14.41
C GLY A 10 -22.57 1.97 15.62
N GLY A 11 -23.75 1.46 15.88
CA GLY A 11 -24.60 1.84 17.01
C GLY A 11 -26.05 2.05 16.57
N GLU A 12 -26.93 2.08 17.55
CA GLU A 12 -28.35 2.35 17.33
C GLU A 12 -28.58 3.83 16.96
N GLY A 13 -29.56 4.09 16.10
CA GLY A 13 -29.99 5.45 15.74
C GLY A 13 -29.13 6.10 14.65
N THR A 14 -28.34 5.32 13.91
CA THR A 14 -27.60 5.80 12.73
C THR A 14 -28.36 5.49 11.44
N ASP A 15 -28.21 6.36 10.44
CA ASP A 15 -28.86 6.19 9.14
C ASP A 15 -28.14 5.19 8.23
N TRP A 16 -26.86 4.92 8.51
CA TRP A 16 -26.02 4.00 7.76
C TRP A 16 -25.45 2.88 8.64
N ASN A 17 -25.30 1.73 8.02
CA ASN A 17 -24.58 0.63 8.64
C ASN A 17 -23.07 0.89 8.54
N VAL A 18 -22.44 1.19 9.66
CA VAL A 18 -21.01 1.50 9.74
C VAL A 18 -20.34 0.47 10.64
N ILE A 19 -19.26 -0.11 10.14
CA ILE A 19 -18.43 -1.04 10.89
C ILE A 19 -16.99 -0.55 10.93
N GLN A 20 -16.21 -1.16 11.80
CA GLN A 20 -14.75 -1.18 11.74
C GLN A 20 -14.31 -2.60 11.40
N ASN A 21 -13.37 -2.75 10.45
CA ASN A 21 -12.90 -4.08 10.05
C ASN A 21 -11.38 -4.13 9.95
N TRP A 22 -10.76 -4.83 10.86
CA TRP A 22 -9.31 -5.02 10.93
C TRP A 22 -8.86 -6.43 10.58
N SER A 23 -9.67 -7.24 9.90
CA SER A 23 -9.30 -8.60 9.49
C SER A 23 -7.95 -8.64 8.78
N GLY A 24 -7.05 -9.50 9.28
CA GLY A 24 -5.67 -9.59 8.83
C GLY A 24 -4.70 -8.56 9.43
N THR A 25 -5.18 -7.59 10.24
CA THR A 25 -4.33 -6.61 10.92
C THR A 25 -3.98 -7.02 12.34
N TYR A 26 -4.96 -7.12 13.22
CA TYR A 26 -4.77 -7.53 14.61
C TYR A 26 -5.03 -9.02 14.84
N GLY A 27 -5.68 -9.66 13.92
CA GLY A 27 -6.06 -11.06 13.94
C GLY A 27 -6.92 -11.39 12.75
N GLY A 28 -7.38 -12.63 12.68
CA GLY A 28 -8.23 -13.10 11.60
C GLY A 28 -7.46 -13.31 10.28
N ASP A 29 -8.23 -13.51 9.24
CA ASP A 29 -7.75 -13.87 7.92
C ASP A 29 -8.17 -12.77 6.92
N VAL A 30 -7.19 -12.10 6.31
CA VAL A 30 -7.43 -11.03 5.33
C VAL A 30 -8.27 -11.49 4.14
N THR A 31 -8.22 -12.78 3.79
CA THR A 31 -9.01 -13.31 2.67
C THR A 31 -10.52 -13.26 2.92
N LYS A 32 -10.93 -13.16 4.19
CA LYS A 32 -12.34 -13.02 4.59
C LYS A 32 -12.86 -11.57 4.47
N TYR A 33 -11.96 -10.61 4.36
CA TYR A 33 -12.29 -9.17 4.37
C TYR A 33 -13.39 -8.81 3.36
N GLY A 34 -13.26 -9.23 2.10
CA GLY A 34 -14.26 -8.96 1.06
C GLY A 34 -15.63 -9.58 1.39
N ARG A 35 -15.66 -10.79 1.91
CA ARG A 35 -16.91 -11.45 2.32
C ARG A 35 -17.55 -10.74 3.51
N GLU A 36 -16.78 -10.31 4.48
CA GLU A 36 -17.26 -9.58 5.65
C GLU A 36 -17.87 -8.23 5.23
N LEU A 37 -17.26 -7.53 4.28
CA LEU A 37 -17.83 -6.31 3.69
C LEU A 37 -19.12 -6.56 2.91
N SER A 38 -19.27 -7.73 2.29
CA SER A 38 -20.45 -8.07 1.47
C SER A 38 -21.66 -8.54 2.30
N GLN A 39 -21.52 -8.70 3.60
CA GLN A 39 -22.59 -9.23 4.46
C GLN A 39 -23.70 -8.22 4.77
N ALA A 40 -23.50 -6.94 4.50
CA ALA A 40 -24.47 -5.88 4.76
C ALA A 40 -24.68 -5.02 3.51
N ASN A 41 -25.93 -4.59 3.30
CA ASN A 41 -26.26 -3.62 2.26
C ASN A 41 -25.88 -2.22 2.72
N GLN A 42 -25.42 -1.36 1.79
CA GLN A 42 -25.06 0.04 2.05
C GLN A 42 -24.06 0.19 3.22
N LEU A 43 -23.09 -0.70 3.25
CA LEU A 43 -22.06 -0.71 4.28
C LEU A 43 -21.07 0.43 4.05
N LEU A 44 -20.80 1.21 5.10
CA LEU A 44 -19.62 2.07 5.19
C LEU A 44 -18.63 1.42 6.15
N ASN A 45 -17.41 1.14 5.69
CA ASN A 45 -16.34 0.72 6.59
C ASN A 45 -15.68 1.97 7.19
N GLY A 46 -16.09 2.34 8.39
CA GLY A 46 -15.67 3.56 9.07
C GLY A 46 -14.21 3.56 9.52
N GLU A 47 -13.60 2.37 9.64
CA GLU A 47 -12.18 2.24 9.87
C GLU A 47 -11.65 0.89 9.40
N TYR A 48 -10.55 0.91 8.66
CA TYR A 48 -9.76 -0.27 8.34
C TYR A 48 -8.27 0.06 8.33
N GLY A 49 -7.43 -0.92 8.14
CA GLY A 49 -5.99 -0.73 8.05
C GLY A 49 -5.32 -0.88 9.41
N ALA A 50 -4.87 0.23 9.98
CA ALA A 50 -4.23 0.31 11.28
C ALA A 50 -2.96 -0.56 11.44
N TRP A 51 -2.33 -0.98 10.31
CA TRP A 51 -1.06 -1.67 10.34
C TRP A 51 0.04 -0.70 10.78
N ARG A 52 0.97 -1.18 11.56
CA ARG A 52 2.10 -0.38 12.05
C ARG A 52 3.32 -0.63 11.19
N SER A 53 3.95 0.44 10.78
CA SER A 53 5.26 0.44 10.17
C SER A 53 6.17 1.37 10.99
N ILE A 54 7.37 0.94 11.26
CA ILE A 54 8.41 1.74 11.95
C ILE A 54 9.66 1.79 11.09
N ASP A 55 9.47 2.16 9.82
CA ASP A 55 10.52 2.27 8.80
C ASP A 55 11.35 0.98 8.61
N LEU A 56 10.74 -0.16 8.93
CA LEU A 56 11.36 -1.47 8.76
C LEU A 56 10.91 -2.08 7.46
N HIS A 57 11.89 -2.46 6.66
CA HIS A 57 11.67 -3.21 5.43
C HIS A 57 11.98 -4.70 5.61
N THR A 58 11.20 -5.54 4.94
CA THR A 58 11.42 -6.98 4.87
C THR A 58 11.17 -7.46 3.45
N GLU A 59 11.87 -8.53 3.04
CA GLU A 59 11.55 -9.18 1.77
C GLU A 59 10.09 -9.65 1.80
N PRO A 60 9.39 -9.57 0.65
CA PRO A 60 8.02 -10.05 0.54
C PRO A 60 7.93 -11.50 1.01
N GLY A 61 7.07 -11.75 1.95
CA GLY A 61 6.84 -13.07 2.53
C GLY A 61 5.35 -13.34 2.67
N ASP A 62 5.03 -14.53 3.14
CA ASP A 62 3.65 -14.95 3.36
C ASP A 62 2.91 -14.01 4.30
N PHE A 63 1.58 -13.97 4.16
CA PHE A 63 0.67 -13.22 5.01
C PHE A 63 0.67 -13.75 6.45
N GLN A 64 1.72 -13.46 7.20
CA GLN A 64 1.77 -13.77 8.63
C GLN A 64 1.38 -12.54 9.44
N VAL A 65 0.35 -12.67 10.26
CA VAL A 65 -0.18 -11.60 11.10
C VAL A 65 0.79 -11.22 12.21
N ASN A 66 1.60 -12.16 12.69
CA ASN A 66 2.47 -11.96 13.84
C ASN A 66 3.95 -11.85 13.46
N GLY A 67 4.59 -10.78 13.91
CA GLY A 67 6.04 -10.66 13.93
C GLY A 67 6.67 -9.84 12.81
N VAL A 68 5.93 -9.40 11.80
CA VAL A 68 6.46 -8.57 10.70
C VAL A 68 5.72 -7.23 10.68
N TRP A 69 6.38 -6.18 11.14
CA TRP A 69 5.84 -4.83 11.23
C TRP A 69 6.58 -3.92 10.25
N SER A 70 6.64 -4.36 8.99
CA SER A 70 7.33 -3.66 7.93
C SER A 70 6.38 -2.85 7.07
N GLU A 71 6.96 -1.89 6.38
CA GLU A 71 6.30 -1.07 5.37
C GLU A 71 5.84 -1.92 4.18
N ASP A 72 6.69 -2.86 3.73
CA ASP A 72 6.36 -3.83 2.67
C ASP A 72 5.12 -4.64 3.03
N ARG A 73 5.04 -5.09 4.28
CA ARG A 73 3.87 -5.82 4.77
C ARG A 73 2.61 -4.95 4.82
N MET A 74 2.75 -3.69 5.22
CA MET A 74 1.66 -2.73 5.19
C MET A 74 1.11 -2.56 3.78
N CYS A 75 1.98 -2.35 2.80
CA CYS A 75 1.60 -2.23 1.40
C CYS A 75 0.85 -3.47 0.90
N GLN A 76 1.41 -4.65 1.11
CA GLN A 76 0.80 -5.92 0.70
C GLN A 76 -0.60 -6.13 1.30
N LEU A 77 -0.74 -5.86 2.60
CA LEU A 77 -2.00 -6.03 3.32
C LEU A 77 -3.05 -5.03 2.85
N MET A 78 -2.68 -3.75 2.73
CA MET A 78 -3.61 -2.70 2.33
C MET A 78 -4.02 -2.85 0.87
N GLU A 79 -3.10 -3.19 -0.03
CA GLU A 79 -3.43 -3.45 -1.43
C GLU A 79 -4.39 -4.63 -1.59
N THR A 80 -4.20 -5.69 -0.80
CA THR A 80 -5.13 -6.81 -0.75
C THR A 80 -6.52 -6.37 -0.31
N LYS A 81 -6.62 -5.53 0.73
CA LYS A 81 -7.91 -4.99 1.20
C LYS A 81 -8.57 -4.09 0.18
N ILE A 82 -7.82 -3.25 -0.54
CA ILE A 82 -8.33 -2.45 -1.66
C ILE A 82 -8.96 -3.36 -2.72
N ARG A 83 -8.25 -4.40 -3.15
CA ARG A 83 -8.75 -5.35 -4.15
C ARG A 83 -10.02 -6.07 -3.71
N LEU A 84 -10.06 -6.53 -2.46
CA LEU A 84 -11.23 -7.20 -1.91
C LEU A 84 -12.42 -6.27 -1.72
N ALA A 85 -12.19 -5.00 -1.35
CA ALA A 85 -13.23 -3.99 -1.27
C ALA A 85 -13.79 -3.63 -2.66
N GLU A 86 -12.93 -3.52 -3.68
CA GLU A 86 -13.37 -3.29 -5.06
C GLU A 86 -14.26 -4.43 -5.58
N GLN A 87 -13.94 -5.68 -5.21
CA GLN A 87 -14.79 -6.83 -5.54
C GLN A 87 -16.13 -6.80 -4.82
N ALA A 88 -16.22 -6.13 -3.66
CA ALA A 88 -17.44 -5.99 -2.84
C ALA A 88 -18.16 -4.64 -3.05
N LYS A 89 -17.80 -3.87 -4.07
CA LYS A 89 -18.28 -2.48 -4.28
C LYS A 89 -19.79 -2.32 -4.42
N ASP A 90 -20.50 -3.36 -4.81
CA ASP A 90 -21.97 -3.35 -4.88
C ASP A 90 -22.62 -3.34 -3.49
N SER A 91 -21.88 -3.73 -2.46
CA SER A 91 -22.35 -3.78 -1.05
C SER A 91 -21.71 -2.69 -0.19
N VAL A 92 -20.56 -2.16 -0.58
CA VAL A 92 -19.76 -1.20 0.20
C VAL A 92 -19.73 0.15 -0.49
N CYS A 93 -20.23 1.17 0.17
CA CYS A 93 -20.22 2.54 -0.37
C CYS A 93 -18.89 3.28 -0.16
N GLY A 94 -18.03 2.79 0.72
CA GLY A 94 -16.71 3.38 0.99
C GLY A 94 -16.01 2.77 2.19
N GLN A 95 -14.74 3.15 2.34
CA GLN A 95 -13.92 2.74 3.47
C GLN A 95 -12.90 3.82 3.84
N PHE A 96 -12.59 3.95 5.13
CA PHE A 96 -11.64 4.91 5.66
C PHE A 96 -10.42 4.22 6.26
N GLN A 97 -9.26 4.55 5.69
CA GLN A 97 -7.98 4.05 6.20
C GLN A 97 -7.61 4.73 7.51
N TRP A 98 -7.28 3.97 8.53
CA TRP A 98 -6.62 4.44 9.72
C TRP A 98 -5.11 4.19 9.60
N ILE A 99 -4.30 5.20 9.36
CA ILE A 99 -4.56 6.63 9.42
C ILE A 99 -3.72 7.34 8.35
N TYR A 100 -4.04 8.59 8.00
CA TYR A 100 -3.26 9.32 7.01
C TYR A 100 -1.85 9.65 7.51
N SER A 101 -1.73 10.34 8.66
CA SER A 101 -0.44 10.74 9.22
C SER A 101 -0.18 10.02 10.55
N SER A 102 0.99 9.43 10.68
CA SER A 102 1.50 9.03 11.98
C SER A 102 1.60 10.23 12.91
N HIS A 103 1.38 10.05 14.20
CA HIS A 103 1.35 11.15 15.15
C HIS A 103 1.80 10.73 16.55
N ASP A 104 2.14 11.72 17.34
CA ASP A 104 2.42 11.53 18.75
C ASP A 104 1.15 11.11 19.51
N ASN A 105 1.32 10.20 20.43
CA ASN A 105 0.24 9.73 21.28
C ASN A 105 0.73 9.57 22.73
N PRO A 106 1.18 10.65 23.36
CA PRO A 106 1.74 10.60 24.69
C PRO A 106 0.68 10.15 25.71
N GLY A 107 1.07 9.26 26.60
CA GLY A 107 0.20 8.79 27.68
C GLY A 107 -0.86 7.76 27.30
N ARG A 108 -0.94 7.34 26.02
CA ARG A 108 -1.82 6.24 25.64
C ARG A 108 -1.34 4.94 26.27
N ARG A 109 -2.23 4.35 27.07
CA ARG A 109 -2.04 3.02 27.65
C ARG A 109 -3.27 2.18 27.34
N GLN A 110 -3.14 1.27 26.39
CA GLN A 110 -4.13 0.22 26.17
C GLN A 110 -3.53 -1.10 26.66
N PRO A 111 -4.23 -1.87 27.49
CA PRO A 111 -3.71 -3.09 28.10
C PRO A 111 -3.20 -4.11 27.06
N ASP A 112 -3.89 -4.23 25.95
CA ASP A 112 -3.55 -5.13 24.86
C ASP A 112 -2.42 -4.59 23.97
N GLU A 113 -2.18 -3.30 23.93
CA GLU A 113 -1.09 -2.67 23.20
C GLU A 113 0.24 -2.69 23.97
N ALA A 114 0.20 -2.63 25.28
CA ALA A 114 1.39 -2.59 26.13
C ALA A 114 2.29 -3.83 26.03
N TYR A 115 1.76 -4.94 25.57
CA TYR A 115 2.50 -6.21 25.42
C TYR A 115 3.04 -6.44 24.02
N ARG A 116 2.64 -5.66 23.03
CA ARG A 116 3.16 -5.78 21.67
C ARG A 116 4.56 -5.15 21.58
N LYS A 117 5.49 -5.84 20.95
CA LYS A 117 6.88 -5.33 20.81
C LYS A 117 6.94 -3.96 20.15
N ILE A 118 6.05 -3.71 19.21
CA ILE A 118 5.98 -2.48 18.47
C ILE A 118 5.49 -1.29 19.32
N ASP A 119 4.69 -1.53 20.34
CA ASP A 119 4.20 -0.47 21.24
C ASP A 119 5.28 -0.01 22.22
N LYS A 120 6.43 -0.68 22.25
CA LYS A 120 7.62 -0.27 23.00
C LYS A 120 8.46 0.81 22.30
N VAL A 121 8.11 1.18 21.08
CA VAL A 121 8.86 2.16 20.27
C VAL A 121 8.48 3.60 20.65
N GLY A 122 7.91 3.81 21.82
CA GLY A 122 7.62 5.12 22.34
C GLY A 122 6.17 5.56 22.13
N PRO A 123 5.88 6.84 22.42
CA PRO A 123 4.51 7.36 22.46
C PRO A 123 3.95 7.70 21.09
N PHE A 124 4.32 6.98 20.04
CA PHE A 124 3.92 7.27 18.67
C PHE A 124 2.89 6.27 18.14
N ASN A 125 2.01 6.76 17.28
CA ASN A 125 1.12 5.97 16.48
C ASN A 125 1.67 5.85 15.04
N TYR A 126 2.42 4.81 14.76
CA TYR A 126 3.08 4.55 13.45
C TYR A 126 2.17 3.82 12.45
N LYS A 127 0.94 4.28 12.27
CA LYS A 127 -0.04 3.66 11.37
C LYS A 127 -0.32 4.51 10.12
N GLY A 128 0.42 5.61 9.96
CA GLY A 128 0.22 6.57 8.89
C GLY A 128 0.61 6.06 7.52
N LEU A 129 0.02 6.66 6.51
CA LEU A 129 0.52 6.59 5.13
C LEU A 129 1.73 7.51 4.95
N VAL A 130 1.85 8.48 5.83
CA VAL A 130 2.99 9.38 5.94
C VAL A 130 3.53 9.41 7.37
N THR A 131 4.79 9.81 7.51
CA THR A 131 5.42 10.01 8.81
C THR A 131 4.77 11.19 9.59
N PRO A 132 5.12 11.42 10.89
CA PRO A 132 4.68 12.61 11.61
C PRO A 132 5.15 13.94 10.98
N TRP A 133 6.16 13.89 10.13
CA TRP A 133 6.72 15.04 9.41
C TRP A 133 6.20 15.14 7.96
N GLU A 134 5.14 14.38 7.64
CA GLU A 134 4.47 14.34 6.34
C GLU A 134 5.34 13.77 5.21
N GLU A 135 6.37 13.01 5.52
CA GLU A 135 7.16 12.27 4.53
C GLU A 135 6.37 11.04 4.07
N PRO A 136 6.12 10.87 2.76
CA PRO A 136 5.35 9.74 2.25
C PRO A 136 6.09 8.42 2.43
N LEU A 137 5.39 7.40 2.90
CA LEU A 137 5.83 6.01 2.93
C LEU A 137 5.45 5.29 1.61
N ASP A 138 6.01 4.10 1.37
CA ASP A 138 5.68 3.30 0.18
C ASP A 138 4.16 3.07 0.05
N VAL A 139 3.47 2.88 1.15
CA VAL A 139 2.02 2.70 1.19
C VAL A 139 1.25 3.93 0.68
N TYR A 140 1.76 5.15 0.86
CA TYR A 140 1.19 6.35 0.28
C TYR A 140 1.17 6.27 -1.25
N TYR A 141 2.28 5.87 -1.86
CA TYR A 141 2.38 5.70 -3.31
C TYR A 141 1.51 4.55 -3.81
N MET A 142 1.39 3.47 -3.05
CA MET A 142 0.47 2.38 -3.34
C MET A 142 -1.00 2.88 -3.38
N TYR A 143 -1.43 3.67 -2.40
CA TYR A 143 -2.77 4.28 -2.40
C TYR A 143 -2.96 5.25 -3.56
N ARG A 144 -2.00 6.12 -3.81
CA ARG A 144 -2.04 7.07 -4.93
C ARG A 144 -2.18 6.37 -6.27
N ALA A 145 -1.45 5.28 -6.49
CA ALA A 145 -1.53 4.47 -7.69
C ALA A 145 -2.92 3.85 -7.92
N ASN A 146 -3.63 3.51 -6.84
CA ASN A 146 -4.94 2.87 -6.91
C ASN A 146 -6.11 3.85 -7.02
N TYR A 147 -6.00 5.06 -6.46
CA TYR A 147 -7.14 5.97 -6.32
C TYR A 147 -7.04 7.25 -7.15
N VAL A 148 -5.87 7.63 -7.62
CA VAL A 148 -5.72 8.82 -8.46
C VAL A 148 -5.73 8.43 -9.94
N PRO A 149 -6.66 8.96 -10.76
CA PRO A 149 -6.66 8.67 -12.19
C PRO A 149 -5.41 9.18 -12.90
N ALA A 150 -4.78 8.37 -13.75
CA ALA A 150 -3.61 8.77 -14.54
C ALA A 150 -3.87 9.98 -15.46
N ALA A 151 -5.12 10.20 -15.87
CA ALA A 151 -5.50 11.38 -16.65
C ALA A 151 -5.35 12.69 -15.87
N LYS A 152 -5.43 12.64 -14.54
CA LYS A 152 -5.34 13.79 -13.64
C LYS A 152 -3.90 14.00 -13.16
N ASP A 153 -3.27 12.94 -12.74
CA ASP A 153 -1.95 12.98 -12.10
C ASP A 153 -1.25 11.63 -12.29
N PRO A 154 -0.59 11.44 -13.45
CA PRO A 154 0.12 10.21 -13.74
C PRO A 154 1.32 10.04 -12.80
N MET A 155 1.53 8.82 -12.31
CA MET A 155 2.64 8.51 -11.44
C MET A 155 3.19 7.11 -11.68
N VAL A 156 4.45 6.95 -11.39
CA VAL A 156 5.12 5.66 -11.19
C VAL A 156 6.11 5.81 -10.03
N TYR A 157 6.27 4.78 -9.23
CA TYR A 157 7.13 4.74 -8.06
C TYR A 157 7.77 3.37 -7.93
N LEU A 158 9.10 3.32 -7.91
CA LEU A 158 9.86 2.09 -7.64
C LEU A 158 9.89 1.78 -6.15
N VAL A 159 9.52 0.57 -5.79
CA VAL A 159 9.57 0.09 -4.41
C VAL A 159 10.97 -0.49 -4.12
N SER A 160 11.75 0.07 -3.18
CA SER A 160 11.47 1.19 -2.34
C SER A 160 12.64 2.19 -2.37
N HIS A 161 12.35 3.49 -2.35
CA HIS A 161 13.38 4.53 -2.25
C HIS A 161 14.08 4.55 -0.89
N THR A 162 13.38 4.13 0.16
CA THR A 162 13.92 4.04 1.52
C THR A 162 14.71 2.76 1.77
N TRP A 163 14.70 1.85 0.81
CA TRP A 163 15.47 0.59 0.87
C TRP A 163 16.19 0.27 -0.45
N ALA A 164 16.94 1.23 -0.96
CA ALA A 164 17.69 1.09 -2.22
C ALA A 164 18.69 -0.08 -2.17
N ASN A 165 19.26 -0.37 -1.01
CA ASN A 165 20.19 -1.49 -0.82
C ASN A 165 19.56 -2.88 -1.00
N ARG A 166 18.25 -2.98 -1.12
CA ARG A 166 17.56 -4.21 -1.53
C ARG A 166 18.05 -4.71 -2.88
N PHE A 167 18.45 -3.79 -3.76
CA PHE A 167 18.92 -4.08 -5.11
C PHE A 167 20.39 -3.76 -5.24
N GLU A 168 21.24 -4.73 -5.00
CA GLU A 168 22.68 -4.59 -5.21
C GLU A 168 23.04 -4.85 -6.67
N LYS A 169 24.03 -4.11 -7.18
CA LYS A 169 24.64 -4.39 -8.48
C LYS A 169 25.15 -5.84 -8.52
N GLY A 170 24.80 -6.57 -9.58
CA GLY A 170 25.15 -7.96 -9.74
C GLY A 170 24.16 -8.94 -9.10
N ARG A 171 23.12 -8.45 -8.41
CA ARG A 171 22.05 -9.31 -7.87
C ARG A 171 21.32 -10.03 -9.02
N ARG A 172 21.20 -11.33 -8.88
CA ARG A 172 20.47 -12.19 -9.81
C ARG A 172 19.10 -12.54 -9.26
N ARG A 173 18.16 -12.80 -10.19
CA ARG A 173 16.79 -13.24 -9.88
C ARG A 173 16.07 -12.30 -8.91
N ALA A 174 16.31 -11.01 -9.04
CA ALA A 174 15.62 -10.01 -8.25
C ALA A 174 14.13 -9.93 -8.62
N THR A 175 13.28 -9.69 -7.64
CA THR A 175 11.90 -9.25 -7.84
C THR A 175 11.86 -7.73 -7.67
N ILE A 176 11.43 -7.02 -8.71
CA ILE A 176 11.35 -5.57 -8.73
C ILE A 176 9.88 -5.20 -8.81
N GLU A 177 9.45 -4.29 -7.96
CA GLU A 177 8.06 -3.85 -7.85
C GLU A 177 7.93 -2.36 -8.12
N ALA A 178 6.79 -1.93 -8.66
CA ALA A 178 6.46 -0.54 -8.83
C ALA A 178 4.96 -0.30 -8.66
N TYR A 179 4.62 0.81 -8.01
CA TYR A 179 3.26 1.33 -7.96
C TYR A 179 3.05 2.34 -9.08
N SER A 180 1.95 2.23 -9.81
CA SER A 180 1.62 3.18 -10.87
C SER A 180 0.14 3.13 -11.22
N ASN A 181 -0.41 4.28 -11.58
CA ASN A 181 -1.75 4.43 -12.15
C ASN A 181 -1.75 4.43 -13.68
N CYS A 182 -0.60 4.28 -14.31
CA CYS A 182 -0.44 4.25 -15.77
C CYS A 182 -0.98 2.95 -16.39
N ASP A 183 -1.29 2.98 -17.70
CA ASP A 183 -1.77 1.80 -18.45
C ASP A 183 -0.72 0.70 -18.54
N SER A 184 0.56 1.10 -18.57
CA SER A 184 1.69 0.18 -18.58
C SER A 184 2.95 0.84 -18.08
N VAL A 185 3.88 0.03 -17.57
CA VAL A 185 5.18 0.45 -17.08
C VAL A 185 6.28 -0.36 -17.74
N LEU A 186 7.34 0.33 -18.14
CA LEU A 186 8.57 -0.26 -18.68
C LEU A 186 9.66 -0.15 -17.61
N LEU A 187 10.40 -1.25 -17.42
CA LEU A 187 11.52 -1.32 -16.49
C LEU A 187 12.83 -1.39 -17.27
N TYR A 188 13.79 -0.59 -16.88
CA TYR A 188 15.16 -0.55 -17.39
C TYR A 188 16.17 -0.67 -16.25
N ASN A 189 17.31 -1.28 -16.55
CA ASN A 189 18.45 -1.29 -15.63
C ASN A 189 19.56 -0.43 -16.24
N ASP A 190 19.28 0.83 -16.42
CA ASP A 190 20.14 1.96 -16.78
C ASP A 190 19.29 3.19 -17.12
N LEU A 191 19.94 4.33 -17.39
CA LEU A 191 19.30 5.55 -17.89
C LEU A 191 18.98 5.51 -19.39
N THR A 192 19.48 4.52 -20.11
CA THR A 192 19.25 4.35 -21.56
C THR A 192 17.98 3.55 -21.84
N ASN A 193 17.40 3.75 -23.02
CA ASN A 193 16.27 2.95 -23.52
C ASN A 193 16.75 1.79 -24.43
N GLU A 194 18.00 1.40 -24.33
CA GLU A 194 18.57 0.34 -25.15
C GLU A 194 17.97 -1.03 -24.83
N LYS A 195 17.91 -1.88 -25.83
CA LYS A 195 17.42 -3.26 -25.67
C LYS A 195 18.23 -4.04 -24.62
N ALA A 196 19.52 -3.76 -24.52
CA ALA A 196 20.41 -4.43 -23.56
C ALA A 196 20.08 -4.11 -22.08
N THR A 197 19.48 -2.97 -21.82
CA THR A 197 19.11 -2.48 -20.48
C THR A 197 17.63 -2.68 -20.15
N PHE A 198 16.82 -3.04 -21.15
CA PHE A 198 15.37 -3.25 -20.98
C PHE A 198 15.08 -4.56 -20.26
N LEU A 199 14.44 -4.47 -19.11
CA LEU A 199 14.08 -5.62 -18.27
C LEU A 199 12.64 -6.08 -18.46
N GLY A 200 11.81 -5.31 -19.12
CA GLY A 200 10.47 -5.75 -19.51
C GLY A 200 9.39 -4.68 -19.35
N ARG A 201 8.25 -4.96 -20.00
CA ARG A 201 7.02 -4.17 -19.93
C ARG A 201 5.93 -4.95 -19.20
N LYS A 202 5.18 -4.28 -18.37
CA LYS A 202 3.97 -4.80 -17.73
C LYS A 202 2.78 -3.90 -18.02
N LYS A 203 1.58 -4.50 -18.09
CA LYS A 203 0.31 -3.78 -18.20
C LYS A 203 -0.32 -3.69 -16.83
N ASN A 204 -1.14 -2.66 -16.63
CA ASN A 204 -1.96 -2.51 -15.44
C ASN A 204 -3.01 -3.64 -15.39
N ASN A 205 -3.15 -4.27 -14.24
CA ASN A 205 -4.09 -5.37 -13.99
C ASN A 205 -5.34 -4.93 -13.20
N GLY A 206 -5.51 -3.62 -12.99
CA GLY A 206 -6.66 -3.05 -12.29
C GLY A 206 -6.41 -2.72 -10.83
N THR A 207 -7.46 -2.27 -10.15
CA THR A 207 -7.42 -1.81 -8.76
C THR A 207 -6.96 -2.92 -7.80
N GLY A 208 -6.08 -2.56 -6.86
CA GLY A 208 -5.50 -3.49 -5.89
C GLY A 208 -4.43 -4.40 -6.48
N THR A 209 -3.72 -3.92 -7.51
CA THR A 209 -2.57 -4.59 -8.11
C THR A 209 -1.43 -3.62 -8.36
N HIS A 210 -0.21 -4.15 -8.38
CA HIS A 210 1.00 -3.42 -8.71
C HIS A 210 1.74 -4.07 -9.88
N PHE A 211 2.82 -3.43 -10.33
CA PHE A 211 3.68 -3.95 -11.38
C PHE A 211 4.82 -4.74 -10.76
N MET A 212 5.04 -5.98 -11.23
CA MET A 212 6.07 -6.86 -10.70
C MET A 212 6.88 -7.51 -11.83
N TRP A 213 8.21 -7.48 -11.71
CA TRP A 213 9.16 -8.16 -12.58
C TRP A 213 9.97 -9.15 -11.77
N GLU A 214 9.66 -10.41 -11.91
CA GLU A 214 10.37 -11.50 -11.23
C GLU A 214 11.59 -11.97 -12.02
N ASN A 215 12.56 -12.53 -11.31
CA ASN A 215 13.75 -13.17 -11.88
C ASN A 215 14.54 -12.25 -12.81
N ARG A 216 14.78 -11.00 -12.41
CA ARG A 216 15.58 -10.04 -13.18
C ARG A 216 17.01 -9.96 -12.65
N ASP A 217 17.98 -9.97 -13.58
CA ASP A 217 19.38 -9.76 -13.24
C ASP A 217 19.70 -8.27 -13.29
N ILE A 218 20.21 -7.74 -12.19
CA ILE A 218 20.62 -6.34 -12.05
C ILE A 218 22.12 -6.26 -12.39
N ARG A 219 22.46 -5.55 -13.46
CA ARG A 219 23.82 -5.42 -13.98
C ARG A 219 24.44 -4.07 -13.73
N TYR A 220 23.62 -3.03 -13.71
CA TYR A 220 24.05 -1.65 -13.57
C TYR A 220 23.47 -1.04 -12.29
N ASN A 221 24.02 0.07 -11.87
CA ASN A 221 23.67 0.73 -10.60
C ASN A 221 22.46 1.67 -10.68
N VAL A 222 21.61 1.52 -11.70
CA VAL A 222 20.37 2.27 -11.85
C VAL A 222 19.23 1.33 -12.18
N LEU A 223 18.14 1.45 -11.43
CA LEU A 223 16.84 0.94 -11.84
C LEU A 223 15.95 2.12 -12.21
N ARG A 224 15.29 2.03 -13.36
CA ARG A 224 14.42 3.09 -13.87
C ARG A 224 13.13 2.52 -14.42
N VAL A 225 12.03 3.15 -14.09
CA VAL A 225 10.71 2.82 -14.64
C VAL A 225 10.11 4.00 -15.36
N VAL A 226 9.41 3.70 -16.46
CA VAL A 226 8.70 4.71 -17.26
C VAL A 226 7.25 4.30 -17.38
N GLY A 227 6.34 5.12 -16.88
CA GLY A 227 4.90 4.96 -16.95
C GLY A 227 4.33 5.51 -18.26
N TYR A 228 3.46 4.73 -18.90
CA TYR A 228 2.78 5.10 -20.14
C TYR A 228 1.28 5.20 -19.94
N TYR A 229 0.70 6.30 -20.39
CA TYR A 229 -0.73 6.50 -20.44
C TYR A 229 -1.16 6.85 -21.87
N LYS A 230 -2.13 6.11 -22.41
CA LYS A 230 -2.59 6.23 -23.82
C LYS A 230 -1.44 6.21 -24.83
N GLY A 231 -0.47 5.33 -24.61
CA GLY A 231 0.67 5.11 -25.48
C GLY A 231 1.79 6.15 -25.41
N LYS A 232 1.68 7.15 -24.52
CA LYS A 232 2.71 8.18 -24.31
C LYS A 232 3.41 8.01 -22.96
N PRO A 233 4.74 8.24 -22.87
CA PRO A 233 5.41 8.30 -21.57
C PRO A 233 4.93 9.55 -20.83
N VAL A 234 4.53 9.37 -19.55
CA VAL A 234 3.92 10.45 -18.74
C VAL A 234 4.51 10.56 -17.35
N ALA A 235 5.20 9.55 -16.89
CA ALA A 235 5.85 9.54 -15.56
C ALA A 235 7.12 8.71 -15.61
N GLU A 236 8.08 9.06 -14.79
CA GLU A 236 9.36 8.34 -14.66
C GLU A 236 9.79 8.33 -13.19
N ASP A 237 10.42 7.25 -12.78
CA ASP A 237 11.06 7.15 -11.47
C ASP A 237 12.33 6.30 -11.56
N LEU A 238 13.30 6.58 -10.69
CA LEU A 238 14.57 5.86 -10.66
C LEU A 238 15.13 5.70 -9.25
N ILE A 239 15.88 4.62 -9.06
CA ILE A 239 16.67 4.35 -7.85
C ILE A 239 18.12 4.16 -8.26
N LEU A 240 19.02 4.86 -7.57
CA LEU A 240 20.45 4.62 -7.66
C LEU A 240 20.83 3.51 -6.68
N LEU A 241 21.51 2.50 -7.19
CA LEU A 241 21.98 1.35 -6.41
C LEU A 241 23.43 1.57 -5.99
N ASN A 242 23.79 1.10 -4.82
CA ASN A 242 25.16 1.18 -4.29
C ASN A 242 26.11 0.18 -4.97
#